data_8c8d40301e7357037a546d6999b921e5
#
_entry.id   8c8d40301e7357037a546d6999b921e5
#
_cell.length_a   1.000
_cell.length_b   1.000
_cell.length_c   1.000
_cell.angle_alpha   90.00
_cell.angle_beta   90.00
_cell.angle_gamma   90.00
#
_symmetry.space_group_name_H-M   'P 1'
#
loop_
_entity.id
_entity.type
_entity.pdbx_description
1 polymer ?
#
loop_
_entity_poly.entity_id
_entity_poly.type
_entity_poly.pdbx_seq_one_letter_code
_entity_poly.pdbx_strand_id
1 'polypeptide(L)'
;MSGVSVTDGTQDAAPTADSLVVLSNVNKHFGALHVLQDIDLSIARGEVVVVIGPSGSGKSTLCRTINRLETIDSGTITLDGRPLPAEGKELARLRADVGMVFQSFNLFAHKTVLENVMLGQLKVRKTDRAAAEEKARALLDRVGVGTQADKYPAQLSGGQQQRVAIARALAMGPKVMLFDEPTSALDPEMINEVLEVMQQLASEGMTMVVVTHEMGFARSAANRVVFMADGKIVEEATPDQFFSNPRSDRAKDFLSKILHH
;
A
#
# COMPACT_ATOMS: atom_id res chain seq x y z
N MET A 1 13.23 -34.88 36.40
CA MET A 1 12.92 -33.43 36.26
C MET A 1 13.55 -32.97 34.96
N SER A 2 12.79 -33.06 33.87
CA SER A 2 13.29 -32.73 32.56
C SER A 2 12.53 -31.46 32.12
N GLY A 3 13.24 -30.32 32.06
CA GLY A 3 12.74 -29.07 31.62
C GLY A 3 12.51 -29.11 30.12
N VAL A 4 11.26 -28.96 29.68
CA VAL A 4 10.92 -28.72 28.29
C VAL A 4 11.09 -27.24 28.02
N SER A 5 12.12 -26.92 27.23
CA SER A 5 12.33 -25.57 26.70
C SER A 5 11.30 -25.32 25.59
N VAL A 6 10.35 -24.45 25.84
CA VAL A 6 9.44 -23.95 24.79
C VAL A 6 10.20 -22.90 23.98
N THR A 7 10.64 -23.28 22.81
CA THR A 7 11.16 -22.33 21.81
C THR A 7 9.97 -21.57 21.22
N ASP A 8 9.91 -20.29 21.55
CA ASP A 8 8.99 -19.30 21.00
C ASP A 8 9.28 -19.14 19.50
N GLY A 9 8.37 -19.64 18.68
CA GLY A 9 8.53 -19.69 17.23
C GLY A 9 7.99 -18.44 16.54
N THR A 10 8.55 -17.27 16.81
CA THR A 10 8.45 -16.11 15.94
C THR A 10 9.35 -16.38 14.73
N GLN A 11 8.78 -16.88 13.64
CA GLN A 11 9.45 -16.82 12.35
C GLN A 11 9.40 -15.37 11.86
N ASP A 12 10.38 -14.56 12.29
CA ASP A 12 10.77 -13.36 11.60
C ASP A 12 11.12 -13.76 10.17
N ALA A 13 10.37 -13.26 9.19
CA ALA A 13 10.69 -13.46 7.80
C ALA A 13 11.98 -12.69 7.49
N ALA A 14 13.13 -13.35 7.72
CA ALA A 14 14.43 -12.79 7.41
C ALA A 14 14.46 -12.30 5.95
N PRO A 15 15.11 -11.15 5.66
CA PRO A 15 15.20 -10.63 4.31
C PRO A 15 15.78 -11.70 3.37
N THR A 16 15.00 -12.11 2.37
CA THR A 16 15.45 -13.02 1.33
C THR A 16 16.13 -12.23 0.21
N ALA A 17 16.92 -12.89 -0.63
CA ALA A 17 17.57 -12.27 -1.81
C ALA A 17 16.54 -11.64 -2.79
N ASP A 18 15.25 -11.98 -2.67
CA ASP A 18 14.15 -11.49 -3.51
C ASP A 18 13.32 -10.39 -2.86
N SER A 19 13.71 -9.88 -1.68
CA SER A 19 12.99 -8.80 -1.00
C SER A 19 13.11 -7.48 -1.78
N LEU A 20 11.96 -6.90 -2.16
CA LEU A 20 11.90 -5.60 -2.83
C LEU A 20 11.96 -4.43 -1.84
N VAL A 21 11.22 -4.54 -0.73
CA VAL A 21 11.20 -3.54 0.34
C VAL A 21 11.60 -4.21 1.64
N VAL A 22 12.53 -3.61 2.38
CA VAL A 22 12.95 -4.11 3.70
C VAL A 22 12.96 -2.96 4.69
N LEU A 23 12.24 -3.13 5.78
CA LEU A 23 12.28 -2.29 6.96
C LEU A 23 13.03 -3.04 8.04
N SER A 24 13.99 -2.39 8.71
CA SER A 24 14.79 -3.00 9.79
C SER A 24 14.82 -2.06 10.98
N ASN A 25 14.24 -2.52 12.09
CA ASN A 25 14.15 -1.82 13.37
C ASN A 25 13.66 -0.37 13.22
N VAL A 26 12.59 -0.17 12.42
CA VAL A 26 12.08 1.17 12.09
C VAL A 26 11.28 1.73 13.24
N ASN A 27 11.66 2.94 13.66
CA ASN A 27 11.00 3.68 14.72
C ASN A 27 10.55 5.06 14.24
N LYS A 28 9.35 5.49 14.70
CA LYS A 28 8.79 6.81 14.39
C LYS A 28 8.04 7.37 15.57
N HIS A 29 8.35 8.63 15.91
CA HIS A 29 7.65 9.40 16.93
C HIS A 29 6.97 10.63 16.30
N PHE A 30 5.85 11.03 16.89
CA PHE A 30 5.23 12.34 16.72
C PHE A 30 5.15 13.00 18.09
N GLY A 31 6.10 13.87 18.39
CA GLY A 31 6.30 14.40 19.74
C GLY A 31 6.59 13.27 20.73
N ALA A 32 5.77 13.14 21.77
CA ALA A 32 5.91 12.07 22.77
C ALA A 32 5.29 10.72 22.36
N LEU A 33 4.51 10.70 21.27
CA LEU A 33 3.82 9.49 20.83
C LEU A 33 4.74 8.63 19.96
N HIS A 34 5.04 7.39 20.39
CA HIS A 34 5.80 6.40 19.63
C HIS A 34 4.86 5.62 18.72
N VAL A 35 4.79 6.00 17.44
CA VAL A 35 3.79 5.51 16.49
C VAL A 35 4.23 4.25 15.75
N LEU A 36 5.53 4.12 15.46
CA LEU A 36 6.12 2.88 14.95
C LEU A 36 7.23 2.45 15.91
N GLN A 37 7.17 1.21 16.38
CA GLN A 37 8.04 0.68 17.42
C GLN A 37 8.71 -0.59 16.92
N ASP A 38 10.03 -0.49 16.64
CA ASP A 38 10.89 -1.60 16.23
C ASP A 38 10.27 -2.44 15.09
N ILE A 39 9.85 -1.76 14.02
CA ILE A 39 9.20 -2.43 12.90
C ILE A 39 10.25 -3.11 12.03
N ASP A 40 10.16 -4.42 11.96
CA ASP A 40 10.84 -5.29 11.00
C ASP A 40 9.81 -5.85 10.01
N LEU A 41 10.01 -5.63 8.72
CA LEU A 41 9.11 -6.09 7.66
C LEU A 41 9.88 -6.23 6.34
N SER A 42 9.79 -7.38 5.71
CA SER A 42 10.30 -7.60 4.36
C SER A 42 9.15 -7.89 3.40
N ILE A 43 9.22 -7.37 2.18
CA ILE A 43 8.20 -7.54 1.14
C ILE A 43 8.90 -8.04 -0.12
N ALA A 44 8.51 -9.23 -0.57
CA ALA A 44 9.08 -9.85 -1.76
C ALA A 44 8.51 -9.21 -3.05
N ARG A 45 9.20 -9.42 -4.18
CA ARG A 45 8.68 -9.01 -5.49
C ARG A 45 7.43 -9.80 -5.83
N GLY A 46 6.41 -9.10 -6.32
CA GLY A 46 5.10 -9.69 -6.66
C GLY A 46 4.24 -10.05 -5.44
N GLU A 47 4.73 -9.80 -4.23
CA GLU A 47 3.97 -10.08 -3.01
C GLU A 47 2.93 -8.99 -2.74
N VAL A 48 1.74 -9.41 -2.35
CA VAL A 48 0.66 -8.56 -1.83
C VAL A 48 0.61 -8.70 -0.31
N VAL A 49 1.08 -7.68 0.39
CA VAL A 49 1.02 -7.58 1.85
C VAL A 49 -0.15 -6.69 2.25
N VAL A 50 -1.10 -7.24 2.99
CA VAL A 50 -2.22 -6.47 3.54
C VAL A 50 -1.95 -6.16 5.01
N VAL A 51 -1.98 -4.87 5.36
CA VAL A 51 -1.75 -4.37 6.72
C VAL A 51 -3.09 -3.99 7.35
N ILE A 52 -3.47 -4.67 8.43
CA ILE A 52 -4.71 -4.46 9.16
C ILE A 52 -4.46 -4.19 10.65
N GLY A 53 -5.47 -3.70 11.34
CA GLY A 53 -5.40 -3.42 12.78
C GLY A 53 -6.28 -2.24 13.18
N PRO A 54 -6.42 -1.96 14.47
CA PRO A 54 -7.26 -0.88 14.98
C PRO A 54 -6.79 0.49 14.48
N SER A 55 -7.72 1.48 14.51
CA SER A 55 -7.38 2.87 14.19
C SER A 55 -6.28 3.36 15.14
N GLY A 56 -5.34 4.15 14.60
CA GLY A 56 -4.22 4.67 15.39
C GLY A 56 -3.07 3.68 15.63
N SER A 57 -3.10 2.46 15.09
CA SER A 57 -2.02 1.46 15.27
C SER A 57 -0.75 1.72 14.44
N GLY A 58 -0.70 2.80 13.64
CA GLY A 58 0.50 3.15 12.87
C GLY A 58 0.50 2.72 11.39
N LYS A 59 -0.55 2.04 10.89
CA LYS A 59 -0.61 1.48 9.52
C LYS A 59 -0.33 2.49 8.41
N SER A 60 -1.05 3.62 8.42
CA SER A 60 -0.85 4.69 7.42
C SER A 60 0.54 5.32 7.54
N THR A 61 1.06 5.46 8.77
CA THR A 61 2.42 5.95 8.99
C THR A 61 3.44 4.97 8.41
N LEU A 62 3.30 3.67 8.65
CA LEU A 62 4.13 2.63 8.06
C LEU A 62 4.15 2.75 6.52
N CYS A 63 2.98 2.81 5.91
CA CYS A 63 2.85 2.95 4.46
C CYS A 63 3.58 4.21 3.94
N ARG A 64 3.43 5.35 4.64
CA ARG A 64 4.04 6.64 4.26
C ARG A 64 5.54 6.71 4.50
N THR A 65 6.12 5.87 5.35
CA THR A 65 7.58 5.80 5.50
C THR A 65 8.26 5.15 4.31
N ILE A 66 7.60 4.20 3.64
CA ILE A 66 8.16 3.48 2.48
C ILE A 66 8.40 4.41 1.27
N ASN A 67 7.55 5.44 1.06
CA ASN A 67 7.75 6.43 0.00
C ASN A 67 8.38 7.75 0.48
N ARG A 68 8.85 7.78 1.74
CA ARG A 68 9.44 8.97 2.38
C ARG A 68 8.51 10.19 2.45
N LEU A 69 7.19 9.98 2.49
CA LEU A 69 6.27 11.06 2.89
C LEU A 69 6.37 11.32 4.40
N GLU A 70 6.65 10.27 5.17
CA GLU A 70 7.06 10.38 6.56
C GLU A 70 8.52 9.95 6.72
N THR A 71 9.27 10.68 7.53
CA THR A 71 10.64 10.31 7.91
C THR A 71 10.60 9.35 9.09
N ILE A 72 11.58 8.47 9.18
CA ILE A 72 11.81 7.62 10.36
C ILE A 72 12.82 8.30 11.29
N ASP A 73 12.75 7.98 12.59
CA ASP A 73 13.67 8.51 13.60
C ASP A 73 14.88 7.61 13.79
N SER A 74 14.69 6.28 13.68
CA SER A 74 15.78 5.30 13.67
C SER A 74 15.42 4.07 12.85
N GLY A 75 16.37 3.19 12.63
CA GLY A 75 16.25 2.03 11.76
C GLY A 75 16.63 2.33 10.31
N THR A 76 16.32 1.41 9.42
CA THR A 76 16.60 1.55 7.99
C THR A 76 15.44 1.05 7.14
N ILE A 77 15.24 1.68 5.98
CA ILE A 77 14.33 1.19 4.95
C ILE A 77 15.12 1.12 3.65
N THR A 78 15.02 -0.01 2.97
CA THR A 78 15.62 -0.19 1.64
C THR A 78 14.55 -0.51 0.61
N LEU A 79 14.77 -0.04 -0.62
CA LEU A 79 14.01 -0.41 -1.81
C LEU A 79 14.99 -0.99 -2.83
N ASP A 80 14.75 -2.21 -3.30
CA ASP A 80 15.60 -2.87 -4.28
C ASP A 80 17.07 -2.93 -3.82
N GLY A 81 17.28 -3.25 -2.54
CA GLY A 81 18.58 -3.32 -1.87
C GLY A 81 19.27 -1.98 -1.62
N ARG A 82 18.63 -0.84 -1.93
CA ARG A 82 19.19 0.50 -1.75
C ARG A 82 18.49 1.25 -0.63
N PRO A 83 19.23 1.89 0.29
CA PRO A 83 18.62 2.74 1.31
C PRO A 83 17.79 3.87 0.70
N LEU A 84 16.69 4.23 1.36
CA LEU A 84 15.87 5.34 0.90
C LEU A 84 16.64 6.66 0.98
N PRO A 85 16.70 7.44 -0.11
CA PRO A 85 17.38 8.73 -0.11
C PRO A 85 16.66 9.76 0.76
N ALA A 86 17.42 10.67 1.37
CA ALA A 86 16.87 11.69 2.25
C ALA A 86 16.11 12.77 1.48
N GLU A 87 16.69 13.26 0.36
CA GLU A 87 16.17 14.41 -0.38
C GLU A 87 16.66 14.46 -1.84
N GLY A 88 16.26 15.49 -2.55
CA GLY A 88 16.79 15.83 -3.87
C GLY A 88 16.27 14.96 -5.00
N LYS A 89 17.06 14.87 -6.08
CA LYS A 89 16.67 14.16 -7.31
C LYS A 89 16.50 12.65 -7.09
N GLU A 90 17.25 12.08 -6.17
CA GLU A 90 17.16 10.65 -5.84
C GLU A 90 15.84 10.32 -5.13
N LEU A 91 15.36 11.20 -4.23
CA LEU A 91 14.05 11.06 -3.63
C LEU A 91 12.92 11.16 -4.67
N ALA A 92 13.05 12.05 -5.65
CA ALA A 92 12.09 12.14 -6.74
C ALA A 92 12.07 10.86 -7.61
N ARG A 93 13.23 10.22 -7.84
CA ARG A 93 13.33 8.93 -8.53
C ARG A 93 12.71 7.81 -7.69
N LEU A 94 12.99 7.76 -6.39
CA LEU A 94 12.36 6.81 -5.48
C LEU A 94 10.84 6.91 -5.57
N ARG A 95 10.28 8.11 -5.44
CA ARG A 95 8.81 8.34 -5.52
C ARG A 95 8.21 8.02 -6.87
N ALA A 96 9.02 7.98 -7.93
CA ALA A 96 8.58 7.47 -9.23
C ALA A 96 8.54 5.94 -9.28
N ASP A 97 9.35 5.26 -8.47
CA ASP A 97 9.41 3.79 -8.38
C ASP A 97 8.47 3.23 -7.29
N VAL A 98 7.89 4.10 -6.45
CA VAL A 98 6.92 3.74 -5.40
C VAL A 98 5.62 4.48 -5.67
N GLY A 99 4.66 3.81 -6.29
CA GLY A 99 3.32 4.36 -6.50
C GLY A 99 2.56 4.46 -5.17
N MET A 100 1.77 5.52 -4.98
CA MET A 100 0.91 5.64 -3.80
C MET A 100 -0.48 6.12 -4.16
N VAL A 101 -1.47 5.43 -3.61
CA VAL A 101 -2.89 5.73 -3.68
C VAL A 101 -3.38 6.02 -2.27
N PHE A 102 -4.00 7.17 -2.08
CA PHE A 102 -4.46 7.68 -0.79
C PHE A 102 -5.96 7.46 -0.59
N GLN A 103 -6.42 7.58 0.63
CA GLN A 103 -7.82 7.64 1.00
C GLN A 103 -8.56 8.77 0.25
N SER A 104 -7.97 9.97 0.22
CA SER A 104 -8.42 11.07 -0.63
C SER A 104 -7.76 10.94 -1.99
N PHE A 105 -8.52 11.05 -3.05
CA PHE A 105 -8.07 10.76 -4.44
C PHE A 105 -6.89 11.63 -4.89
N ASN A 106 -6.75 12.84 -4.32
CA ASN A 106 -5.66 13.80 -4.56
C ASN A 106 -5.44 14.11 -6.05
N LEU A 107 -6.54 14.14 -6.84
CA LEU A 107 -6.48 14.56 -8.23
C LEU A 107 -6.35 16.08 -8.35
N PHE A 108 -5.63 16.52 -9.38
CA PHE A 108 -5.53 17.94 -9.71
C PHE A 108 -6.86 18.41 -10.31
N ALA A 109 -7.65 19.16 -9.54
CA ALA A 109 -9.00 19.57 -9.89
C ALA A 109 -9.09 20.42 -11.18
N HIS A 110 -8.03 21.17 -11.52
CA HIS A 110 -7.90 22.02 -12.69
C HIS A 110 -7.39 21.30 -13.96
N LYS A 111 -7.20 19.99 -13.88
CA LYS A 111 -6.74 19.11 -14.97
C LYS A 111 -7.78 18.07 -15.30
N THR A 112 -7.86 17.72 -16.59
CA THR A 112 -8.68 16.58 -17.00
C THR A 112 -8.16 15.27 -16.41
N VAL A 113 -8.95 14.21 -16.48
CA VAL A 113 -8.57 12.85 -16.11
C VAL A 113 -7.31 12.40 -16.84
N LEU A 114 -7.29 12.58 -18.16
CA LEU A 114 -6.13 12.26 -19.00
C LEU A 114 -4.88 13.04 -18.57
N GLU A 115 -5.01 14.34 -18.38
CA GLU A 115 -3.89 15.19 -17.93
C GLU A 115 -3.36 14.81 -16.55
N ASN A 116 -4.24 14.37 -15.62
CA ASN A 116 -3.84 13.85 -14.32
C ASN A 116 -2.92 12.64 -14.45
N VAL A 117 -3.25 11.70 -15.34
CA VAL A 117 -2.47 10.47 -15.55
C VAL A 117 -1.18 10.75 -16.31
N MET A 118 -1.18 11.69 -17.26
CA MET A 118 0.01 12.06 -18.05
C MET A 118 1.04 12.85 -17.25
N LEU A 119 0.62 13.63 -16.24
CA LEU A 119 1.44 14.65 -15.60
C LEU A 119 2.78 14.13 -15.08
N GLY A 120 2.80 13.02 -14.35
CA GLY A 120 4.01 12.42 -13.81
C GLY A 120 4.96 11.94 -14.90
N GLN A 121 4.42 11.33 -15.95
CA GLN A 121 5.21 10.86 -17.10
C GLN A 121 5.93 12.03 -17.80
N LEU A 122 5.22 13.14 -18.05
CA LEU A 122 5.79 14.33 -18.70
C LEU A 122 6.79 15.07 -17.81
N LYS A 123 6.46 15.28 -16.51
CA LYS A 123 7.26 16.13 -15.62
C LYS A 123 8.43 15.41 -14.98
N VAL A 124 8.27 14.13 -14.60
CA VAL A 124 9.26 13.36 -13.85
C VAL A 124 10.03 12.40 -14.77
N ARG A 125 9.33 11.57 -15.55
CA ARG A 125 9.95 10.59 -16.46
C ARG A 125 10.46 11.22 -17.74
N LYS A 126 10.04 12.46 -18.07
CA LYS A 126 10.38 13.17 -19.33
C LYS A 126 9.98 12.38 -20.59
N THR A 127 8.92 11.59 -20.47
CA THR A 127 8.34 10.84 -21.60
C THR A 127 7.81 11.80 -22.66
N ASP A 128 7.92 11.44 -23.93
CA ASP A 128 7.27 12.18 -25.02
C ASP A 128 5.76 12.26 -24.80
N ARG A 129 5.15 13.36 -25.30
CA ARG A 129 3.72 13.63 -25.07
C ARG A 129 2.81 12.58 -25.70
N ALA A 130 3.11 12.16 -26.94
CA ALA A 130 2.30 11.16 -27.63
C ALA A 130 2.35 9.81 -26.92
N ALA A 131 3.55 9.36 -26.54
CA ALA A 131 3.74 8.13 -25.78
C ALA A 131 3.11 8.20 -24.37
N ALA A 132 3.17 9.36 -23.71
CA ALA A 132 2.53 9.57 -22.42
C ALA A 132 0.99 9.52 -22.53
N GLU A 133 0.42 10.07 -23.60
CA GLU A 133 -1.01 10.04 -23.86
C GLU A 133 -1.50 8.62 -24.18
N GLU A 134 -0.81 7.92 -25.08
CA GLU A 134 -1.12 6.53 -25.42
C GLU A 134 -1.15 5.64 -24.17
N LYS A 135 -0.09 5.70 -23.35
CA LYS A 135 -0.01 4.94 -22.10
C LYS A 135 -1.11 5.35 -21.11
N ALA A 136 -1.40 6.65 -21.00
CA ALA A 136 -2.43 7.14 -20.10
C ALA A 136 -3.83 6.64 -20.50
N ARG A 137 -4.18 6.67 -21.79
CA ARG A 137 -5.45 6.14 -22.30
C ARG A 137 -5.56 4.64 -22.04
N ALA A 138 -4.52 3.86 -22.36
CA ALA A 138 -4.50 2.43 -22.08
C ALA A 138 -4.69 2.10 -20.57
N LEU A 139 -4.10 2.89 -19.67
CA LEU A 139 -4.29 2.72 -18.24
C LEU A 139 -5.69 3.12 -17.77
N LEU A 140 -6.26 4.18 -18.32
CA LEU A 140 -7.65 4.58 -18.01
C LEU A 140 -8.66 3.53 -18.49
N ASP A 141 -8.43 2.93 -19.67
CA ASP A 141 -9.24 1.81 -20.16
C ASP A 141 -9.11 0.60 -19.24
N ARG A 142 -7.89 0.27 -18.85
CA ARG A 142 -7.58 -0.85 -17.92
C ARG A 142 -8.29 -0.74 -16.57
N VAL A 143 -8.43 0.47 -16.03
CA VAL A 143 -9.16 0.69 -14.78
C VAL A 143 -10.65 1.02 -15.00
N GLY A 144 -11.16 0.88 -16.24
CA GLY A 144 -12.58 1.02 -16.57
C GLY A 144 -13.11 2.46 -16.54
N VAL A 145 -12.26 3.46 -16.76
CA VAL A 145 -12.66 4.89 -16.82
C VAL A 145 -12.20 5.61 -18.08
N GLY A 146 -11.88 4.88 -19.16
CA GLY A 146 -11.38 5.44 -20.42
C GLY A 146 -12.32 6.47 -21.05
N THR A 147 -13.63 6.24 -20.98
CA THR A 147 -14.66 7.18 -21.48
C THR A 147 -14.73 8.51 -20.72
N GLN A 148 -14.04 8.60 -19.58
CA GLN A 148 -13.99 9.79 -18.72
C GLN A 148 -12.75 10.67 -18.97
N ALA A 149 -11.88 10.32 -19.93
CA ALA A 149 -10.55 10.91 -20.13
C ALA A 149 -10.56 12.45 -20.22
N ASP A 150 -11.57 13.03 -20.85
CA ASP A 150 -11.67 14.48 -21.10
C ASP A 150 -12.45 15.23 -20.01
N LYS A 151 -12.99 14.52 -19.01
CA LYS A 151 -13.70 15.12 -17.88
C LYS A 151 -12.74 15.63 -16.81
N TYR A 152 -13.25 16.49 -15.94
CA TYR A 152 -12.55 16.97 -14.74
C TYR A 152 -12.95 16.12 -13.52
N PRO A 153 -12.09 16.03 -12.47
CA PRO A 153 -12.38 15.22 -11.29
C PRO A 153 -13.74 15.47 -10.64
N ALA A 154 -14.20 16.73 -10.61
CA ALA A 154 -15.51 17.09 -10.03
C ALA A 154 -16.72 16.48 -10.78
N GLN A 155 -16.53 15.96 -11.98
CA GLN A 155 -17.56 15.34 -12.81
C GLN A 155 -17.61 13.81 -12.66
N LEU A 156 -16.76 13.24 -11.80
CA LEU A 156 -16.60 11.80 -11.58
C LEU A 156 -17.18 11.40 -10.22
N SER A 157 -17.71 10.16 -10.16
CA SER A 157 -18.00 9.53 -8.86
C SER A 157 -16.71 9.29 -8.04
N GLY A 158 -16.84 9.07 -6.73
CA GLY A 158 -15.70 8.75 -5.86
C GLY A 158 -14.91 7.54 -6.36
N GLY A 159 -15.60 6.45 -6.72
CA GLY A 159 -14.97 5.24 -7.26
C GLY A 159 -14.24 5.49 -8.59
N GLN A 160 -14.80 6.31 -9.48
CA GLN A 160 -14.12 6.73 -10.70
C GLN A 160 -12.87 7.55 -10.41
N GLN A 161 -12.95 8.51 -9.47
CA GLN A 161 -11.79 9.31 -9.05
C GLN A 161 -10.67 8.43 -8.48
N GLN A 162 -11.02 7.44 -7.67
CA GLN A 162 -10.04 6.51 -7.09
C GLN A 162 -9.38 5.66 -8.17
N ARG A 163 -10.14 5.15 -9.13
CA ARG A 163 -9.57 4.41 -10.27
C ARG A 163 -8.66 5.28 -11.14
N VAL A 164 -8.98 6.55 -11.32
CA VAL A 164 -8.05 7.52 -11.96
C VAL A 164 -6.78 7.70 -11.12
N ALA A 165 -6.88 7.78 -9.79
CA ALA A 165 -5.71 7.88 -8.92
C ALA A 165 -4.81 6.62 -9.03
N ILE A 166 -5.40 5.43 -9.14
CA ILE A 166 -4.66 4.18 -9.42
C ILE A 166 -3.96 4.25 -10.78
N ALA A 167 -4.67 4.64 -11.86
CA ALA A 167 -4.08 4.77 -13.19
C ALA A 167 -2.92 5.78 -13.20
N ARG A 168 -3.07 6.91 -12.50
CA ARG A 168 -2.01 7.92 -12.35
C ARG A 168 -0.76 7.36 -11.67
N ALA A 169 -0.93 6.56 -10.61
CA ALA A 169 0.19 5.90 -9.94
C ALA A 169 0.87 4.87 -10.85
N LEU A 170 0.09 4.03 -11.54
CA LEU A 170 0.59 3.03 -12.50
C LEU A 170 1.32 3.65 -13.70
N ALA A 171 0.93 4.86 -14.11
CA ALA A 171 1.55 5.55 -15.25
C ALA A 171 3.05 5.80 -15.04
N MET A 172 3.49 5.88 -13.79
CA MET A 172 4.90 6.02 -13.44
C MET A 172 5.71 4.75 -13.62
N GLY A 173 5.08 3.58 -13.84
CA GLY A 173 5.76 2.28 -13.89
C GLY A 173 6.43 1.93 -12.56
N PRO A 174 5.69 1.94 -11.44
CA PRO A 174 6.28 1.73 -10.13
C PRO A 174 6.69 0.26 -9.93
N LYS A 175 7.68 0.02 -9.06
CA LYS A 175 8.10 -1.31 -8.61
C LYS A 175 7.17 -1.86 -7.52
N VAL A 176 6.58 -0.97 -6.72
CA VAL A 176 5.63 -1.29 -5.65
C VAL A 176 4.52 -0.26 -5.60
N MET A 177 3.30 -0.73 -5.36
CA MET A 177 2.13 0.11 -5.14
C MET A 177 1.74 0.10 -3.67
N LEU A 178 1.61 1.29 -3.09
CA LEU A 178 1.15 1.51 -1.72
C LEU A 178 -0.29 2.02 -1.77
N PHE A 179 -1.17 1.39 -1.00
CA PHE A 179 -2.57 1.79 -0.84
C PHE A 179 -2.84 2.12 0.61
N ASP A 180 -3.18 3.38 0.90
CA ASP A 180 -3.49 3.86 2.25
C ASP A 180 -5.01 4.08 2.36
N GLU A 181 -5.73 3.05 2.78
CA GLU A 181 -7.19 3.01 2.92
C GLU A 181 -7.94 3.47 1.66
N PRO A 182 -7.72 2.83 0.50
CA PRO A 182 -8.19 3.35 -0.80
C PRO A 182 -9.71 3.38 -0.96
N THR A 183 -10.47 2.73 -0.09
CA THR A 183 -11.93 2.62 -0.17
C THR A 183 -12.67 3.39 0.93
N SER A 184 -11.99 3.90 1.94
CA SER A 184 -12.61 4.46 3.15
C SER A 184 -13.39 5.77 2.92
N ALA A 185 -13.15 6.46 1.79
CA ALA A 185 -13.89 7.66 1.39
C ALA A 185 -14.97 7.39 0.33
N LEU A 186 -15.31 6.11 0.09
CA LEU A 186 -16.25 5.69 -0.96
C LEU A 186 -17.57 5.20 -0.35
N ASP A 187 -18.65 5.42 -1.10
CA ASP A 187 -19.92 4.75 -0.82
C ASP A 187 -19.81 3.24 -1.09
N PRO A 188 -20.53 2.40 -0.34
CA PRO A 188 -20.46 0.94 -0.45
C PRO A 188 -20.62 0.40 -1.88
N GLU A 189 -21.44 1.04 -2.69
CA GLU A 189 -21.69 0.65 -4.08
C GLU A 189 -20.45 0.79 -4.97
N MET A 190 -19.51 1.70 -4.61
CA MET A 190 -18.32 2.01 -5.41
C MET A 190 -17.07 1.23 -4.97
N ILE A 191 -17.11 0.60 -3.79
CA ILE A 191 -15.98 -0.12 -3.21
C ILE A 191 -15.56 -1.28 -4.10
N ASN A 192 -16.51 -2.07 -4.58
CA ASN A 192 -16.23 -3.27 -5.36
C ASN A 192 -15.47 -2.97 -6.65
N GLU A 193 -15.82 -1.89 -7.36
CA GLU A 193 -15.13 -1.49 -8.61
C GLU A 193 -13.64 -1.17 -8.38
N VAL A 194 -13.30 -0.60 -7.24
CA VAL A 194 -11.91 -0.30 -6.87
C VAL A 194 -11.18 -1.57 -6.46
N LEU A 195 -11.83 -2.44 -5.66
CA LEU A 195 -11.24 -3.71 -5.22
C LEU A 195 -10.99 -4.65 -6.40
N GLU A 196 -11.87 -4.70 -7.39
CA GLU A 196 -11.67 -5.49 -8.62
C GLU A 196 -10.40 -5.06 -9.37
N VAL A 197 -10.17 -3.75 -9.54
CA VAL A 197 -8.94 -3.23 -10.13
C VAL A 197 -7.72 -3.66 -9.30
N MET A 198 -7.78 -3.57 -7.97
CA MET A 198 -6.67 -3.96 -7.11
C MET A 198 -6.43 -5.49 -7.16
N GLN A 199 -7.47 -6.31 -7.23
CA GLN A 199 -7.35 -7.77 -7.41
C GLN A 199 -6.71 -8.13 -8.75
N GLN A 200 -7.08 -7.42 -9.82
CA GLN A 200 -6.45 -7.60 -11.12
C GLN A 200 -4.94 -7.29 -11.05
N LEU A 201 -4.55 -6.17 -10.43
CA LEU A 201 -3.14 -5.82 -10.25
C LEU A 201 -2.38 -6.88 -9.45
N ALA A 202 -3.00 -7.43 -8.41
CA ALA A 202 -2.43 -8.54 -7.63
C ALA A 202 -2.21 -9.78 -8.49
N SER A 203 -3.19 -10.18 -9.29
CA SER A 203 -3.12 -11.35 -10.18
C SER A 203 -2.05 -11.22 -11.27
N GLU A 204 -1.71 -10.00 -11.67
CA GLU A 204 -0.66 -9.68 -12.64
C GLU A 204 0.74 -9.62 -12.01
N GLY A 205 0.88 -9.91 -10.72
CA GLY A 205 2.15 -9.95 -9.99
C GLY A 205 2.68 -8.58 -9.57
N MET A 206 1.81 -7.55 -9.44
CA MET A 206 2.21 -6.26 -8.88
C MET A 206 2.55 -6.41 -7.39
N THR A 207 3.73 -5.96 -6.98
CA THR A 207 4.07 -5.85 -5.55
C THR A 207 3.20 -4.78 -4.89
N MET A 208 2.51 -5.13 -3.82
CA MET A 208 1.55 -4.22 -3.19
C MET A 208 1.65 -4.25 -1.67
N VAL A 209 1.54 -3.06 -1.06
CA VAL A 209 1.28 -2.90 0.38
C VAL A 209 -0.06 -2.20 0.53
N VAL A 210 -1.02 -2.84 1.15
CA VAL A 210 -2.40 -2.37 1.20
C VAL A 210 -2.86 -2.22 2.65
N VAL A 211 -3.03 -1.00 3.10
CA VAL A 211 -3.73 -0.69 4.36
C VAL A 211 -5.21 -0.64 4.06
N THR A 212 -6.01 -1.51 4.66
CA THR A 212 -7.45 -1.59 4.39
C THR A 212 -8.25 -2.16 5.55
N HIS A 213 -9.55 -1.88 5.55
CA HIS A 213 -10.56 -2.52 6.39
C HIS A 213 -11.40 -3.54 5.61
N GLU A 214 -11.11 -3.76 4.32
CA GLU A 214 -11.83 -4.69 3.46
C GLU A 214 -11.31 -6.13 3.67
N MET A 215 -11.92 -6.85 4.62
CA MET A 215 -11.48 -8.21 4.97
C MET A 215 -11.68 -9.22 3.84
N GLY A 216 -12.68 -9.00 2.98
CA GLY A 216 -12.89 -9.80 1.76
C GLY A 216 -11.71 -9.71 0.81
N PHE A 217 -11.18 -8.49 0.58
CA PHE A 217 -9.98 -8.28 -0.22
C PHE A 217 -8.75 -8.93 0.42
N ALA A 218 -8.57 -8.75 1.74
CA ALA A 218 -7.44 -9.36 2.45
C ALA A 218 -7.45 -10.89 2.34
N ARG A 219 -8.61 -11.52 2.37
CA ARG A 219 -8.76 -12.98 2.19
C ARG A 219 -8.44 -13.46 0.77
N SER A 220 -8.89 -12.72 -0.24
CA SER A 220 -8.85 -13.17 -1.63
C SER A 220 -7.58 -12.79 -2.39
N ALA A 221 -6.94 -11.66 -2.05
CA ALA A 221 -5.85 -11.09 -2.82
C ALA A 221 -4.49 -11.07 -2.09
N ALA A 222 -4.47 -11.14 -0.75
CA ALA A 222 -3.23 -11.07 -0.01
C ALA A 222 -2.44 -12.40 -0.08
N ASN A 223 -1.11 -12.28 -0.19
CA ASN A 223 -0.20 -13.39 0.09
C ASN A 223 0.09 -13.49 1.60
N ARG A 224 0.13 -12.33 2.27
CA ARG A 224 0.40 -12.22 3.70
C ARG A 224 -0.41 -11.09 4.32
N VAL A 225 -0.90 -11.36 5.53
CA VAL A 225 -1.57 -10.38 6.39
C VAL A 225 -0.61 -10.00 7.51
N VAL A 226 -0.45 -8.70 7.70
CA VAL A 226 0.33 -8.09 8.80
C VAL A 226 -0.65 -7.39 9.73
N PHE A 227 -0.77 -7.87 10.95
CA PHE A 227 -1.62 -7.27 11.97
C PHE A 227 -0.80 -6.32 12.85
N MET A 228 -1.19 -5.05 12.87
CA MET A 228 -0.55 -4.02 13.69
C MET A 228 -1.45 -3.60 14.85
N ALA A 229 -0.86 -3.48 16.04
CA ALA A 229 -1.48 -2.87 17.21
C ALA A 229 -0.43 -2.10 18.03
N ASP A 230 -0.84 -0.99 18.63
CA ASP A 230 -0.01 -0.18 19.52
C ASP A 230 1.39 0.17 18.94
N GLY A 231 1.45 0.42 17.64
CA GLY A 231 2.68 0.80 16.94
C GLY A 231 3.60 -0.37 16.56
N LYS A 232 3.19 -1.62 16.79
CA LYS A 232 4.01 -2.82 16.55
C LYS A 232 3.34 -3.76 15.54
N ILE A 233 4.14 -4.55 14.86
CA ILE A 233 3.65 -5.76 14.18
C ILE A 233 3.45 -6.82 15.27
N VAL A 234 2.21 -7.26 15.43
CA VAL A 234 1.83 -8.24 16.47
C VAL A 234 1.76 -9.64 15.90
N GLU A 235 1.35 -9.75 14.63
CA GLU A 235 1.22 -11.05 13.97
C GLU A 235 1.38 -10.88 12.45
N GLU A 236 2.09 -11.84 11.85
CA GLU A 236 2.17 -12.04 10.41
C GLU A 236 1.77 -13.48 10.09
N ALA A 237 0.88 -13.64 9.10
CA ALA A 237 0.39 -14.95 8.70
C ALA A 237 -0.15 -14.94 7.27
N THR A 238 -0.35 -16.12 6.68
CA THR A 238 -1.17 -16.24 5.47
C THR A 238 -2.62 -15.86 5.78
N PRO A 239 -3.41 -15.40 4.79
CA PRO A 239 -4.82 -15.07 5.01
C PRO A 239 -5.59 -16.19 5.70
N ASP A 240 -5.47 -17.42 5.21
CA ASP A 240 -6.17 -18.57 5.79
C ASP A 240 -5.85 -18.75 7.27
N GLN A 241 -4.56 -18.68 7.63
CA GLN A 241 -4.15 -18.84 9.02
C GLN A 241 -4.63 -17.68 9.89
N PHE A 242 -4.47 -16.44 9.40
CA PHE A 242 -4.87 -15.26 10.18
C PHE A 242 -6.37 -15.23 10.48
N PHE A 243 -7.19 -15.50 9.48
CA PHE A 243 -8.65 -15.41 9.62
C PHE A 243 -9.30 -16.65 10.27
N SER A 244 -8.66 -17.83 10.19
CA SER A 244 -9.22 -19.07 10.77
C SER A 244 -8.69 -19.37 12.16
N ASN A 245 -7.40 -19.08 12.41
CA ASN A 245 -6.74 -19.42 13.67
C ASN A 245 -5.66 -18.39 14.03
N PRO A 246 -6.05 -17.12 14.33
CA PRO A 246 -5.11 -16.10 14.76
C PRO A 246 -4.38 -16.51 16.03
N ARG A 247 -3.09 -16.22 16.09
CA ARG A 247 -2.23 -16.65 17.22
C ARG A 247 -2.36 -15.70 18.40
N SER A 248 -2.29 -14.38 18.13
CA SER A 248 -2.31 -13.36 19.18
C SER A 248 -3.71 -13.10 19.71
N ASP A 249 -3.86 -12.91 21.00
CA ASP A 249 -5.16 -12.57 21.60
C ASP A 249 -5.67 -11.21 21.11
N ARG A 250 -4.77 -10.27 20.79
CA ARG A 250 -5.13 -8.99 20.17
C ARG A 250 -5.75 -9.16 18.78
N ALA A 251 -5.23 -10.09 17.96
CA ALA A 251 -5.82 -10.39 16.65
C ALA A 251 -7.19 -11.07 16.80
N LYS A 252 -7.35 -12.01 17.76
CA LYS A 252 -8.65 -12.64 18.07
C LYS A 252 -9.69 -11.61 18.46
N ASP A 253 -9.36 -10.69 19.37
CA ASP A 253 -10.24 -9.62 19.82
C ASP A 253 -10.62 -8.68 18.67
N PHE A 254 -9.67 -8.35 17.81
CA PHE A 254 -9.91 -7.51 16.64
C PHE A 254 -10.86 -8.17 15.66
N LEU A 255 -10.59 -9.43 15.30
CA LEU A 255 -11.43 -10.18 14.36
C LEU A 255 -12.84 -10.43 14.90
N SER A 256 -12.99 -10.71 16.20
CA SER A 256 -14.31 -10.90 16.81
C SER A 256 -15.20 -9.66 16.68
N LYS A 257 -14.61 -8.45 16.73
CA LYS A 257 -15.36 -7.19 16.60
C LYS A 257 -15.75 -6.87 15.15
N ILE A 258 -14.93 -7.29 14.17
CA ILE A 258 -15.18 -6.97 12.75
C ILE A 258 -16.08 -7.99 12.09
N LEU A 259 -15.98 -9.27 12.46
CA LEU A 259 -16.76 -10.35 11.82
C LEU A 259 -18.20 -10.46 12.37
N HIS A 260 -18.54 -9.74 13.45
CA HIS A 260 -19.88 -9.70 14.06
C HIS A 260 -20.66 -8.43 13.68
N HIS A 261 -20.15 -7.62 12.76
CA HIS A 261 -20.84 -6.51 12.10
C HIS A 261 -21.06 -6.86 10.63
#